data_4bdaa222b3e276b995d0011eff3d4507
#
_entry.id   4bdaa222b3e276b995d0011eff3d4507
#
_cell.length_a   1.000
_cell.length_b   1.000
_cell.length_c   1.000
_cell.angle_alpha   90.00
_cell.angle_beta   90.00
_cell.angle_gamma   90.00
#
_symmetry.space_group_name_H-M   'P 1'
#
loop_
_entity.id
_entity.type
_entity.pdbx_description
1 polymer ?
#
loop_
_entity_poly.entity_id
_entity_poly.type
_entity_poly.pdbx_seq_one_letter_code
_entity_poly.pdbx_strand_id
1 'polypeptide(L)'
;MQFKDTKTYTNLARSFAGESQAGMRYQLIAKLATAEGYAVLADTIRTIAKNETYHAKTFFNTLLQKAGSSENIDLNAGYPFHFGTLEENLAFAAKDERAEFEEVYPAFAEIAEKEGFAD
;
A
#
# COMPACT_ATOMS: atom_id res chain seq x y z
N MET A 1 23.31 -8.77 -12.27
CA MET A 1 22.15 -9.16 -11.45
C MET A 1 20.88 -8.80 -12.18
N GLN A 2 19.97 -9.75 -12.30
CA GLN A 2 18.68 -9.47 -12.92
C GLN A 2 17.77 -8.73 -11.94
N PHE A 3 16.86 -7.92 -12.47
CA PHE A 3 15.94 -7.15 -11.66
C PHE A 3 15.18 -8.03 -10.65
N LYS A 4 14.75 -9.22 -11.06
CA LYS A 4 14.01 -10.16 -10.18
C LYS A 4 14.82 -10.62 -8.97
N ASP A 5 16.14 -10.47 -9.00
CA ASP A 5 17.02 -10.85 -7.89
C ASP A 5 17.31 -9.69 -6.95
N THR A 6 16.80 -8.50 -7.22
CA THR A 6 17.07 -7.31 -6.40
C THR A 6 16.07 -7.20 -5.25
N LYS A 7 16.48 -6.49 -4.22
CA LYS A 7 15.59 -6.14 -3.10
C LYS A 7 14.51 -5.16 -3.56
N THR A 8 14.82 -4.31 -4.54
CA THR A 8 13.87 -3.37 -5.11
C THR A 8 12.67 -4.10 -5.73
N TYR A 9 12.90 -5.22 -6.43
CA TYR A 9 11.82 -6.03 -6.97
C TYR A 9 10.87 -6.51 -5.87
N THR A 10 11.41 -7.07 -4.80
CA THR A 10 10.62 -7.55 -3.67
C THR A 10 9.92 -6.38 -2.96
N ASN A 11 10.60 -5.25 -2.79
CA ASN A 11 10.02 -4.08 -2.14
C ASN A 11 8.90 -3.44 -2.97
N LEU A 12 8.99 -3.44 -4.29
CA LEU A 12 7.90 -2.99 -5.16
C LEU A 12 6.68 -3.91 -5.03
N ALA A 13 6.92 -5.22 -4.97
CA ALA A 13 5.84 -6.18 -4.77
C ALA A 13 5.18 -6.02 -3.40
N ARG A 14 5.97 -5.77 -2.35
CA ARG A 14 5.45 -5.47 -1.02
C ARG A 14 4.63 -4.18 -1.02
N SER A 15 5.08 -3.17 -1.76
CA SER A 15 4.37 -1.90 -1.86
C SER A 15 3.02 -2.09 -2.57
N PHE A 16 2.99 -2.86 -3.64
CA PHE A 16 1.74 -3.20 -4.33
C PHE A 16 0.77 -3.90 -3.37
N ALA A 17 1.24 -4.89 -2.65
CA ALA A 17 0.40 -5.63 -1.70
C ALA A 17 -0.07 -4.71 -0.56
N GLY A 18 0.81 -3.85 -0.04
CA GLY A 18 0.48 -2.91 1.01
C GLY A 18 -0.59 -1.92 0.59
N GLU A 19 -0.44 -1.30 -0.57
CA GLU A 19 -1.42 -0.37 -1.10
C GLU A 19 -2.76 -1.05 -1.41
N SER A 20 -2.70 -2.28 -1.94
CA SER A 20 -3.90 -3.03 -2.28
C SER A 20 -4.72 -3.38 -1.04
N GLN A 21 -4.08 -3.89 0.02
CA GLN A 21 -4.80 -4.23 1.25
C GLN A 21 -5.29 -2.96 1.96
N ALA A 22 -4.51 -1.86 1.93
CA ALA A 22 -4.94 -0.61 2.52
C ALA A 22 -6.18 -0.06 1.82
N GLY A 23 -6.21 -0.12 0.49
CA GLY A 23 -7.38 0.28 -0.28
C GLY A 23 -8.63 -0.50 0.11
N MET A 24 -8.52 -1.81 0.25
CA MET A 24 -9.64 -2.64 0.67
C MET A 24 -10.08 -2.34 2.10
N ARG A 25 -9.12 -2.20 3.03
CA ARG A 25 -9.45 -1.87 4.43
C ARG A 25 -10.19 -0.54 4.52
N TYR A 26 -9.75 0.47 3.76
CA TYR A 26 -10.40 1.77 3.76
C TYR A 26 -11.81 1.71 3.20
N GLN A 27 -12.07 0.87 2.18
CA GLN A 27 -13.43 0.65 1.71
C GLN A 27 -14.32 0.06 2.79
N LEU A 28 -13.80 -0.87 3.59
CA LEU A 28 -14.54 -1.45 4.71
C LEU A 28 -14.80 -0.41 5.81
N ILE A 29 -13.84 0.45 6.09
CA ILE A 29 -14.02 1.55 7.05
C ILE A 29 -15.09 2.53 6.54
N ALA A 30 -15.07 2.85 5.25
CA ALA A 30 -16.07 3.73 4.64
C ALA A 30 -17.49 3.12 4.76
N LYS A 31 -17.59 1.81 4.57
CA LYS A 31 -18.86 1.10 4.73
C LYS A 31 -19.38 1.22 6.17
N LEU A 32 -18.48 1.09 7.15
CA LEU A 32 -18.83 1.26 8.55
C LEU A 32 -19.28 2.70 8.84
N ALA A 33 -18.58 3.69 8.29
CA ALA A 33 -18.93 5.10 8.45
C ALA A 33 -20.33 5.39 7.88
N THR A 34 -20.64 4.81 6.71
CA THR A 34 -21.98 4.94 6.11
C THR A 34 -23.03 4.33 7.02
N ALA A 35 -22.78 3.13 7.56
CA ALA A 35 -23.72 2.45 8.45
C ALA A 35 -24.00 3.25 9.72
N GLU A 36 -23.03 4.03 10.19
CA GLU A 36 -23.18 4.87 11.39
C GLU A 36 -23.68 6.28 11.08
N GLY A 37 -24.02 6.57 9.84
CA GLY A 37 -24.63 7.84 9.45
C GLY A 37 -23.65 8.95 9.08
N TYR A 38 -22.36 8.65 8.91
CA TYR A 38 -21.35 9.65 8.57
C TYR A 38 -21.05 9.64 7.06
N ALA A 39 -22.02 10.10 6.28
CA ALA A 39 -21.97 10.04 4.82
C ALA A 39 -20.78 10.83 4.22
N VAL A 40 -20.50 12.04 4.73
CA VAL A 40 -19.40 12.87 4.22
C VAL A 40 -18.06 12.22 4.53
N LEU A 41 -17.90 11.72 5.75
CA LEU A 41 -16.69 11.00 6.15
C LEU A 41 -16.49 9.76 5.28
N ALA A 42 -17.55 9.00 5.03
CA ALA A 42 -17.49 7.82 4.18
C ALA A 42 -17.01 8.17 2.76
N ASP A 43 -17.50 9.25 2.18
CA ASP A 43 -17.08 9.69 0.86
C ASP A 43 -15.60 10.09 0.85
N THR A 44 -15.12 10.76 1.89
CA THR A 44 -13.72 11.12 2.04
C THR A 44 -12.84 9.87 2.11
N ILE A 45 -13.26 8.88 2.90
CA ILE A 45 -12.51 7.63 3.05
C ILE A 45 -12.49 6.85 1.73
N ARG A 46 -13.60 6.83 0.98
CA ARG A 46 -13.66 6.18 -0.34
C ARG A 46 -12.70 6.84 -1.32
N THR A 47 -12.54 8.15 -1.26
CA THR A 47 -11.57 8.87 -2.09
C THR A 47 -10.15 8.43 -1.75
N ILE A 48 -9.83 8.30 -0.46
CA ILE A 48 -8.52 7.82 -0.01
C ILE A 48 -8.30 6.38 -0.49
N ALA A 49 -9.31 5.52 -0.37
CA ALA A 49 -9.23 4.13 -0.84
C ALA A 49 -8.96 4.07 -2.34
N LYS A 50 -9.58 4.94 -3.12
CA LYS A 50 -9.36 5.03 -4.56
C LYS A 50 -7.91 5.47 -4.86
N ASN A 51 -7.37 6.39 -4.08
CA ASN A 51 -5.97 6.81 -4.24
C ASN A 51 -5.01 5.65 -3.95
N GLU A 52 -5.30 4.83 -2.93
CA GLU A 52 -4.49 3.65 -2.63
C GLU A 52 -4.51 2.65 -3.79
N THR A 53 -5.67 2.46 -4.41
CA THR A 53 -5.79 1.60 -5.59
C THR A 53 -4.96 2.14 -6.75
N TYR A 54 -4.94 3.46 -6.92
CA TYR A 54 -4.14 4.12 -7.95
C TYR A 54 -2.64 3.91 -7.69
N HIS A 55 -2.20 4.03 -6.44
CA HIS A 55 -0.81 3.76 -6.06
C HIS A 55 -0.45 2.30 -6.33
N ALA A 56 -1.33 1.38 -5.96
CA ALA A 56 -1.12 -0.05 -6.22
C ALA A 56 -0.93 -0.32 -7.71
N LYS A 57 -1.75 0.30 -8.56
CA LYS A 57 -1.64 0.18 -10.01
C LYS A 57 -0.27 0.65 -10.51
N THR A 58 0.23 1.75 -9.96
CA THR A 58 1.54 2.28 -10.33
C THR A 58 2.65 1.27 -10.01
N PHE A 59 2.64 0.70 -8.81
CA PHE A 59 3.62 -0.32 -8.44
C PHE A 59 3.50 -1.57 -9.31
N PHE A 60 2.29 -2.01 -9.59
CA PHE A 60 2.02 -3.17 -10.42
C PHE A 60 2.58 -2.96 -11.83
N ASN A 61 2.30 -1.82 -12.45
CA ASN A 61 2.79 -1.51 -13.78
C ASN A 61 4.31 -1.41 -13.83
N THR A 62 4.92 -0.84 -12.81
CA THR A 62 6.38 -0.75 -12.70
C THR A 62 7.00 -2.13 -12.62
N LEU A 63 6.41 -3.03 -11.83
CA LEU A 63 6.88 -4.41 -11.72
C LEU A 63 6.81 -5.14 -13.06
N LEU A 64 5.68 -5.03 -13.76
CA LEU A 64 5.51 -5.68 -15.07
C LEU A 64 6.52 -5.16 -16.08
N GLN A 65 6.73 -3.85 -16.10
CA GLN A 65 7.64 -3.21 -17.05
C GLN A 65 9.09 -3.64 -16.82
N LYS A 66 9.54 -3.62 -15.57
CA LYS A 66 10.94 -3.91 -15.23
C LYS A 66 11.24 -5.39 -15.16
N ALA A 67 10.31 -6.21 -14.71
CA ALA A 67 10.53 -7.65 -14.59
C ALA A 67 10.41 -8.37 -15.92
N GLY A 68 9.52 -7.91 -16.80
CA GLY A 68 9.32 -8.50 -18.12
C GLY A 68 8.72 -9.91 -18.09
N SER A 69 8.12 -10.32 -16.97
CA SER A 69 7.51 -11.64 -16.84
C SER A 69 6.31 -11.60 -15.93
N SER A 70 5.47 -12.63 -16.01
CA SER A 70 4.23 -12.75 -15.23
C SER A 70 4.31 -13.90 -14.22
N GLU A 71 5.47 -14.16 -13.69
CA GLU A 71 5.67 -15.20 -12.70
C GLU A 71 5.10 -14.78 -11.35
N ASN A 72 4.70 -15.77 -10.54
CA ASN A 72 4.29 -15.52 -9.17
C ASN A 72 5.46 -14.96 -8.37
N ILE A 73 5.14 -14.07 -7.41
CA ILE A 73 6.13 -13.48 -6.53
C ILE A 73 5.79 -13.93 -5.11
N ASP A 74 6.72 -14.65 -4.48
CA ASP A 74 6.55 -15.06 -3.09
C ASP A 74 7.04 -13.92 -2.19
N LEU A 75 6.20 -13.51 -1.25
CA LEU A 75 6.49 -12.39 -0.36
C LEU A 75 6.42 -12.80 1.09
N ASN A 76 7.35 -12.27 1.88
CA ASN A 76 7.29 -12.32 3.33
C ASN A 76 7.18 -10.86 3.82
N ALA A 77 6.03 -10.51 4.38
CA ALA A 77 5.79 -9.15 4.86
C ALA A 77 4.64 -9.15 5.87
N GLY A 78 4.69 -8.18 6.79
CA GLY A 78 3.60 -7.93 7.72
C GLY A 78 2.81 -6.72 7.28
N TYR A 79 1.49 -6.82 7.33
CA TYR A 79 0.61 -5.70 7.01
C TYR A 79 -0.39 -5.48 8.14
N PRO A 80 -0.93 -4.25 8.29
CA PRO A 80 -1.93 -3.96 9.30
C PRO A 80 -3.18 -4.81 9.12
N PHE A 81 -3.72 -5.31 10.23
CA PHE A 81 -4.93 -6.14 10.22
C PHE A 81 -5.81 -5.73 11.39
N HIS A 82 -6.18 -4.45 11.40
CA HIS A 82 -7.00 -3.87 12.47
C HIS A 82 -8.40 -3.60 11.98
N PHE A 83 -9.39 -3.94 12.78
CA PHE A 83 -10.76 -3.52 12.52
C PHE A 83 -11.53 -3.53 13.85
N GLY A 84 -11.87 -2.35 14.33
CA GLY A 84 -12.62 -2.15 15.57
C GLY A 84 -13.70 -1.10 15.35
N THR A 85 -13.85 -0.18 16.29
CA THR A 85 -14.78 0.93 16.14
C THR A 85 -14.29 1.88 15.05
N LEU A 86 -15.20 2.71 14.54
CA LEU A 86 -14.82 3.69 13.50
C LEU A 86 -13.68 4.59 13.99
N GLU A 87 -13.77 5.07 15.25
CA GLU A 87 -12.72 5.91 15.82
C GLU A 87 -11.39 5.18 15.89
N GLU A 88 -11.38 3.94 16.35
CA GLU A 88 -10.17 3.12 16.41
C GLU A 88 -9.59 2.89 15.02
N ASN A 89 -10.45 2.59 14.04
CA ASN A 89 -10.00 2.34 12.67
C ASN A 89 -9.34 3.57 12.07
N LEU A 90 -9.87 4.76 12.32
CA LEU A 90 -9.28 6.00 11.82
C LEU A 90 -7.93 6.29 12.48
N ALA A 91 -7.82 6.01 13.78
CA ALA A 91 -6.55 6.21 14.50
C ALA A 91 -5.47 5.24 13.99
N PHE A 92 -5.81 3.98 13.77
CA PHE A 92 -4.88 3.00 13.22
C PHE A 92 -4.46 3.36 11.80
N ALA A 93 -5.41 3.81 10.97
CA ALA A 93 -5.10 4.20 9.59
C ALA A 93 -4.11 5.37 9.56
N ALA A 94 -4.31 6.37 10.40
CA ALA A 94 -3.41 7.52 10.48
C ALA A 94 -2.01 7.09 10.92
N LYS A 95 -1.92 6.20 11.89
CA LYS A 95 -0.64 5.68 12.39
C LYS A 95 0.09 4.88 11.30
N ASP A 96 -0.63 4.02 10.59
CA ASP A 96 -0.05 3.17 9.55
C ASP A 96 0.45 4.02 8.37
N GLU A 97 -0.31 5.03 7.95
CA GLU A 97 0.11 5.94 6.88
C GLU A 97 1.36 6.72 7.27
N ARG A 98 1.44 7.15 8.53
CA ARG A 98 2.63 7.85 9.02
C ARG A 98 3.86 6.94 8.99
N ALA A 99 3.71 5.68 9.40
CA ALA A 99 4.81 4.72 9.37
C ALA A 99 5.31 4.49 7.95
N GLU A 100 4.40 4.37 6.97
CA GLU A 100 4.78 4.22 5.57
C GLU A 100 5.56 5.44 5.07
N PHE A 101 5.07 6.64 5.37
CA PHE A 101 5.67 7.87 4.92
C PHE A 101 7.02 8.15 5.58
N GLU A 102 7.15 7.87 6.87
CA GLU A 102 8.35 8.22 7.64
C GLU A 102 9.43 7.12 7.63
N GLU A 103 9.04 5.85 7.49
CA GLU A 103 9.94 4.72 7.70
C GLU A 103 10.03 3.77 6.51
N VAL A 104 8.89 3.27 6.02
CA VAL A 104 8.87 2.16 5.06
C VAL A 104 9.34 2.61 3.68
N TYR A 105 8.69 3.62 3.10
CA TYR A 105 9.03 4.06 1.75
C TYR A 105 10.38 4.76 1.66
N PRO A 106 10.80 5.58 2.65
CA PRO A 106 12.17 6.09 2.62
C PRO A 106 13.22 4.97 2.64
N ALA A 107 13.00 3.91 3.42
CA ALA A 107 13.91 2.77 3.44
C ALA A 107 13.96 2.05 2.09
N PHE A 108 12.80 1.86 1.45
CA PHE A 108 12.71 1.25 0.12
C PHE A 108 13.39 2.11 -0.94
N ALA A 109 13.22 3.43 -0.87
CA ALA A 109 13.86 4.36 -1.80
C ALA A 109 15.39 4.31 -1.66
N GLU A 110 15.90 4.24 -0.45
CA GLU A 110 17.34 4.14 -0.21
C GLU A 110 17.91 2.86 -0.82
N ILE A 111 17.23 1.73 -0.64
CA ILE A 111 17.66 0.46 -1.22
C ILE A 111 17.63 0.54 -2.75
N ALA A 112 16.56 1.12 -3.31
CA ALA A 112 16.44 1.27 -4.76
C ALA A 112 17.59 2.10 -5.32
N GLU A 113 17.93 3.20 -4.66
CA GLU A 113 19.04 4.05 -5.07
C GLU A 113 20.36 3.27 -5.04
N LYS A 114 20.63 2.51 -3.98
CA LYS A 114 21.84 1.69 -3.86
C LYS A 114 21.91 0.60 -4.93
N GLU A 115 20.78 0.10 -5.41
CA GLU A 115 20.72 -0.92 -6.45
C GLU A 115 20.71 -0.32 -7.86
N GLY A 116 20.79 1.01 -8.00
CA GLY A 116 20.90 1.67 -9.28
C GLY A 116 19.57 2.12 -9.89
N PHE A 117 18.50 2.19 -9.10
CA PHE A 117 17.21 2.68 -9.54
C PHE A 117 16.95 4.04 -8.90
N ALA A 118 16.96 5.10 -9.71
CA ALA A 118 16.90 6.48 -9.21
C ALA A 118 15.50 6.94 -8.80
N ASP A 119 14.50 6.11 -8.93
CA ASP A 119 13.11 6.41 -8.63
C ASP A 119 12.53 5.39 -7.64
#